data_171df5e690c2fa4dc3de06775757b448
#
_entry.id   171df5e690c2fa4dc3de06775757b448
#
_cell.length_a   1.000
_cell.length_b   1.000
_cell.length_c   1.000
_cell.angle_alpha   90.00
_cell.angle_beta   90.00
_cell.angle_gamma   90.00
#
_symmetry.space_group_name_H-M   'P 1'
#
loop_
_entity.id
_entity.type
_entity.pdbx_description
1 polymer ?
#
loop_
_entity_poly.entity_id
_entity_poly.type
_entity_poly.pdbx_seq_one_letter_code
_entity_poly.pdbx_strand_id
1 'polypeptide(L)' 'MKNIKLEFPIVECCQMSIFLERRISKHGDKDLIVFRLEFENGQYFFFKTFDSLIEFIKTNY' A
#
# COMPACT_ATOMS: atom_id res chain seq x y z
N MET A 1 -23.41 1.01 0.53
CA MET A 1 -22.42 0.69 1.55
C MET A 1 -21.08 1.27 1.22
N LYS A 2 -20.41 1.80 2.19
CA LYS A 2 -19.13 2.46 1.98
C LYS A 2 -17.97 1.51 2.14
N ASN A 3 -16.95 1.72 1.32
CA ASN A 3 -15.69 1.03 1.52
C ASN A 3 -14.95 1.70 2.65
N ILE A 4 -14.45 0.89 3.55
CA ILE A 4 -13.66 1.39 4.66
C ILE A 4 -12.20 1.23 4.31
N LYS A 5 -11.46 2.30 4.49
CA LYS A 5 -10.05 2.34 4.14
C LYS A 5 -9.25 2.67 5.39
N LEU A 6 -8.41 1.75 5.78
CA LEU A 6 -7.54 1.94 6.94
C LEU A 6 -6.10 2.01 6.45
N GLU A 7 -5.39 3.02 6.85
CA GLU A 7 -4.01 3.22 6.44
C GLU A 7 -3.11 3.23 7.66
N PHE A 8 -2.07 2.43 7.60
CA PHE A 8 -1.10 2.36 8.68
C PHE A 8 0.29 2.53 8.11
N PRO A 9 1.07 3.50 8.58
CA PRO A 9 2.45 3.62 8.14
C PRO A 9 3.25 2.44 8.68
N ILE A 10 3.93 1.74 7.79
CA ILE A 10 4.75 0.60 8.16
C ILE A 10 6.22 1.00 8.24
N VAL A 11 6.69 1.64 7.18
CA VAL A 11 8.08 2.07 7.07
C VAL A 11 8.09 3.45 6.47
N GLU A 12 8.96 4.29 7.03
CA GLU A 12 9.12 5.63 6.49
C GLU A 12 10.60 5.96 6.42
N CYS A 13 11.02 6.43 5.27
CA CYS A 13 12.38 6.89 5.11
C CYS A 13 12.35 8.21 4.33
N CYS A 14 13.53 8.80 4.12
CA CYS A 14 13.60 10.16 3.63
C CYS A 14 12.89 10.45 2.31
N GLN A 15 12.62 9.43 1.50
CA GLN A 15 12.04 9.66 0.19
C GLN A 15 10.79 8.84 -0.09
N MET A 16 10.44 7.91 0.77
CA MET A 16 9.30 7.08 0.52
C MET A 16 8.65 6.60 1.82
N SER A 17 7.38 6.31 1.73
CA SER A 17 6.62 5.80 2.85
C SER A 17 5.84 4.59 2.37
N ILE A 18 5.72 3.61 3.24
CA ILE A 18 4.96 2.40 2.94
C ILE A 18 3.77 2.34 3.88
N PHE A 19 2.59 2.19 3.32
CA PHE A 19 1.36 2.11 4.10
C PHE A 19 0.65 0.79 3.84
N LEU A 20 0.06 0.26 4.88
CA LEU A 20 -0.81 -0.88 4.76
C LEU A 20 -2.23 -0.35 4.64
N GLU A 21 -2.91 -0.73 3.57
CA GLU A 21 -4.24 -0.25 3.30
C GLU A 21 -5.19 -1.42 3.23
N ARG A 22 -6.23 -1.38 4.03
CA ARG A 22 -7.25 -2.42 4.04
C ARG A 22 -8.47 -1.90 3.32
N ARG A 23 -8.92 -2.65 2.33
CA ARG A 23 -10.11 -2.32 1.57
C ARG A 23 -11.13 -3.42 1.76
N ILE A 24 -12.35 -3.02 2.06
CA ILE A 24 -13.43 -3.96 2.25
C ILE A 24 -14.31 -3.88 1.00
N SER A 25 -14.63 -5.04 0.44
CA SER A 25 -15.44 -5.07 -0.77
C SER A 25 -16.83 -4.51 -0.48
N LYS A 26 -17.48 -4.07 -1.55
CA LYS A 26 -18.80 -3.49 -1.46
C LYS A 26 -19.82 -4.45 -0.84
N HIS A 27 -19.63 -5.73 -1.09
CA HIS A 27 -20.54 -6.75 -0.61
C HIS A 27 -20.10 -7.35 0.72
N GLY A 28 -18.97 -6.92 1.22
CA GLY A 28 -18.49 -7.41 2.50
C GLY A 28 -17.95 -8.83 2.46
N ASP A 29 -17.74 -9.36 1.27
CA ASP A 29 -17.30 -10.73 1.12
C ASP A 29 -15.84 -10.94 1.48
N LYS A 30 -15.02 -9.97 1.17
CA LYS A 30 -13.60 -10.13 1.35
C LYS A 30 -12.96 -8.82 1.76
N ASP A 31 -11.96 -8.93 2.59
CA ASP A 31 -11.06 -7.82 2.88
C ASP A 31 -9.89 -7.95 1.93
N LEU A 32 -9.52 -6.86 1.33
CA LEU A 32 -8.35 -6.80 0.49
C LEU A 32 -7.32 -5.93 1.17
N ILE A 33 -6.15 -6.50 1.39
CA ILE A 33 -5.05 -5.76 1.98
C ILE A 33 -4.05 -5.48 0.89
N VAL A 34 -3.71 -4.20 0.73
CA VAL A 34 -2.73 -3.80 -0.26
C VAL A 34 -1.68 -2.94 0.41
N PHE A 35 -0.51 -2.95 -0.17
CA PHE A 35 0.59 -2.11 0.29
C PHE A 35 0.72 -0.93 -0.65
N ARG A 36 0.74 0.26 -0.09
CA ARG A 36 0.89 1.47 -0.87
C ARG A 36 2.28 2.05 -0.61
N LEU A 37 3.03 2.21 -1.68
CA LEU A 37 4.32 2.86 -1.64
C LEU A 37 4.14 4.26 -2.19
N GLU A 38 4.47 5.25 -1.38
CA GLU A 38 4.28 6.65 -1.77
C GLU A 38 5.62 7.37 -1.71
N PHE A 39 5.88 8.14 -2.74
CA PHE A 39 7.11 8.92 -2.83
C PHE A 39 6.86 10.38 -2.47
N GLU A 40 7.93 11.05 -2.11
CA GLU A 40 7.89 12.44 -1.72
C GLU A 40 7.29 13.35 -2.78
N ASN A 41 7.47 13.01 -4.05
CA ASN A 41 6.94 13.81 -5.15
C ASN A 41 5.45 13.59 -5.42
N GLY A 42 4.79 12.75 -4.62
CA GLY A 42 3.38 12.50 -4.77
C GLY A 42 3.03 11.26 -5.58
N GLN A 43 4.00 10.62 -6.20
CA GLN A 43 3.74 9.37 -6.90
C GLN A 43 3.51 8.25 -5.91
N TYR A 44 2.64 7.32 -6.28
CA TYR A 44 2.40 6.17 -5.43
C TYR A 44 2.08 4.94 -6.28
N PHE A 45 2.33 3.78 -5.68
CA PHE A 45 2.11 2.50 -6.31
C PHE A 45 1.47 1.55 -5.32
N PHE A 46 0.67 0.62 -5.84
CA PHE A 46 0.00 -0.38 -5.01
C PHE A 46 0.54 -1.75 -5.32
N PHE A 47 0.69 -2.57 -4.28
CA PHE A 47 1.17 -3.94 -4.41
C PHE A 47 0.29 -4.84 -3.56
N LYS A 48 0.01 -6.03 -4.07
CA LYS A 48 -0.82 -6.99 -3.35
C LYS A 48 -0.05 -7.76 -2.30
N THR A 49 1.24 -7.89 -2.48
CA THR A 49 2.08 -8.61 -1.53
C THR A 49 3.28 -7.76 -1.16
N PHE A 50 3.78 -8.01 0.03
CA PHE A 50 4.96 -7.30 0.49
C PHE A 50 6.17 -7.66 -0.36
N ASP A 51 6.25 -8.92 -0.80
CA ASP A 51 7.36 -9.36 -1.64
C ASP A 51 7.43 -8.57 -2.94
N SER A 52 6.28 -8.34 -3.55
CA SER A 52 6.24 -7.55 -4.78
C SER A 52 6.74 -6.13 -4.56
N LEU A 53 6.36 -5.55 -3.44
CA LEU A 53 6.79 -4.20 -3.09
C LEU A 53 8.31 -4.14 -2.89
N ILE A 54 8.86 -5.10 -2.17
CA ILE A 54 10.29 -5.17 -1.94
C ILE A 54 11.06 -5.37 -3.24
N GLU A 55 10.53 -6.22 -4.12
CA GLU A 55 11.13 -6.47 -5.42
C GLU A 55 11.18 -5.19 -6.25
N PHE A 56 10.11 -4.43 -6.21
CA PHE A 56 10.05 -3.15 -6.91
C PHE A 56 11.12 -2.18 -6.40
N ILE A 57 11.27 -2.11 -5.09
CA ILE A 57 12.25 -1.23 -4.49
C ILE A 57 13.67 -1.65 -4.89
N LYS A 58 13.95 -2.95 -4.82
CA LYS A 58 15.27 -3.46 -5.19
C LYS A 58 15.62 -3.19 -6.63
N THR A 59 14.62 -3.27 -7.51
CA THR A 59 14.87 -3.08 -8.95
C THR A 59 15.08 -1.62 -9.29
N ASN A 60 14.40 -0.72 -8.61
CA ASN A 60 14.39 0.70 -8.98
C ASN A 60 15.26 1.56 -8.07
N TYR A 61 15.64 1.04 -6.94
CA TYR A 61 16.44 1.79 -5.97
C TYR A 61 17.45 0.87 -5.29
#